data_9f3745a44b8901ceb2a5143a6ea3976f
#
_entry.id   9f3745a44b8901ceb2a5143a6ea3976f
#
_cell.length_a   1.000
_cell.length_b   1.000
_cell.length_c   1.000
_cell.angle_alpha   90.00
_cell.angle_beta   90.00
_cell.angle_gamma   90.00
#
_symmetry.space_group_name_H-M   'P 1'
#
loop_
_entity.id
_entity.type
_entity.pdbx_description
1 polymer ?
#
loop_
_entity_poly.entity_id
_entity_poly.type
_entity_poly.pdbx_seq_one_letter_code
_entity_poly.pdbx_strand_id
1 'polypeptide(L)'
;MKTEFTLCCFSLVAATSISFSQQGTPSPTPTPSPSPFKTLRSATKEATIVKLEKAVTEAFKNKQTDAFRKYLAPDFSAIDAEGVKDADAEVADMQNTDLSNYSFADMKVTLLSPKTAVATYKVTTQSTSSGHDTSGTYYAATVWNKRSGKWLAVLHTFVKAQ
;
A
#
# COMPACT_ATOMS: atom_id res chain seq x y z
N MET A 1 56.44 -0.59 -14.63
CA MET A 1 57.21 0.48 -15.35
C MET A 1 56.71 1.78 -14.80
N LYS A 2 57.66 2.49 -14.20
CA LYS A 2 57.50 3.86 -13.66
C LYS A 2 57.29 4.88 -14.77
N THR A 3 56.56 5.92 -14.57
CA THR A 3 57.01 7.28 -14.91
C THR A 3 56.18 8.31 -14.20
N GLU A 4 56.78 8.97 -13.26
CA GLU A 4 56.40 10.22 -12.68
C GLU A 4 56.62 11.35 -13.69
N PHE A 5 55.85 12.45 -13.63
CA PHE A 5 56.35 13.75 -13.98
C PHE A 5 55.71 14.84 -13.11
N THR A 6 56.57 15.40 -12.32
CA THR A 6 56.49 16.62 -11.53
C THR A 6 56.70 17.83 -12.44
N LEU A 7 56.05 18.96 -12.18
CA LEU A 7 56.59 20.35 -12.12
C LEU A 7 55.46 21.37 -12.09
N CYS A 8 55.22 22.02 -11.01
CA CYS A 8 55.71 23.33 -10.56
C CYS A 8 55.52 24.48 -11.56
N CYS A 9 54.65 25.45 -11.24
CA CYS A 9 55.04 26.85 -11.28
C CYS A 9 54.01 27.80 -10.60
N PHE A 10 54.48 28.45 -9.63
CA PHE A 10 54.24 29.78 -9.05
C PHE A 10 53.41 30.76 -9.88
N SER A 11 52.44 31.45 -9.33
CA SER A 11 52.50 32.89 -9.04
C SER A 11 51.15 33.60 -8.98
N LEU A 12 51.02 34.38 -8.08
CA LEU A 12 50.54 35.73 -7.83
C LEU A 12 49.19 35.89 -7.12
N VAL A 13 49.36 36.37 -5.93
CA VAL A 13 48.32 36.93 -5.05
C VAL A 13 47.76 38.21 -5.68
N ALA A 14 46.46 38.26 -5.85
CA ALA A 14 45.69 39.48 -5.95
C ALA A 14 44.55 39.39 -4.92
N ALA A 15 44.72 40.10 -3.81
CA ALA A 15 43.69 40.25 -2.82
C ALA A 15 42.61 41.21 -3.35
N THR A 16 41.52 40.69 -3.86
CA THR A 16 40.29 41.46 -4.07
C THR A 16 39.36 41.22 -2.91
N SER A 17 39.19 42.24 -2.06
CA SER A 17 38.20 42.26 -0.99
C SER A 17 36.79 42.24 -1.61
N ILE A 18 36.17 41.07 -1.61
CA ILE A 18 34.76 40.92 -2.02
C ILE A 18 33.96 41.17 -0.70
N SER A 19 33.30 42.33 -0.65
CA SER A 19 32.28 42.60 0.35
C SER A 19 31.13 41.61 0.18
N PHE A 20 31.02 40.65 1.10
CA PHE A 20 29.92 39.71 1.16
C PHE A 20 28.70 40.48 1.68
N SER A 21 27.81 40.91 0.79
CA SER A 21 26.46 41.29 1.16
C SER A 21 25.78 40.05 1.72
N GLN A 22 25.43 40.06 3.02
CA GLN A 22 24.56 39.06 3.61
C GLN A 22 23.21 39.12 2.92
N GLN A 23 23.02 38.21 1.97
CA GLN A 23 21.72 37.90 1.42
C GLN A 23 20.94 37.21 2.53
N GLY A 24 19.91 37.91 3.04
CA GLY A 24 19.03 37.35 4.07
C GLY A 24 18.48 35.99 3.62
N THR A 25 18.68 34.97 4.45
CA THR A 25 18.09 33.66 4.26
C THR A 25 16.58 33.84 4.13
N PRO A 26 15.93 33.30 3.06
CA PRO A 26 14.49 33.35 2.97
C PRO A 26 13.90 32.60 4.17
N SER A 27 13.08 33.30 4.93
CA SER A 27 12.31 32.70 6.04
C SER A 27 11.49 31.53 5.48
N PRO A 28 11.49 30.36 6.12
CA PRO A 28 10.70 29.22 5.62
C PRO A 28 9.23 29.64 5.55
N THR A 29 8.66 29.61 4.35
CA THR A 29 7.22 29.81 4.15
C THR A 29 6.46 28.78 4.97
N PRO A 30 5.54 29.18 5.85
CA PRO A 30 4.80 28.22 6.66
C PRO A 30 4.02 27.27 5.75
N THR A 31 4.31 26.00 5.84
CA THR A 31 3.55 24.95 5.16
C THR A 31 2.09 25.04 5.64
N PRO A 32 1.10 25.19 4.74
CA PRO A 32 -0.28 25.32 5.16
C PRO A 32 -0.72 24.06 5.93
N SER A 33 -1.15 24.24 7.17
CA SER A 33 -1.73 23.16 7.98
C SER A 33 -2.98 22.63 7.29
N PRO A 34 -3.18 21.31 7.20
CA PRO A 34 -4.36 20.75 6.55
C PRO A 34 -5.64 21.21 7.25
N SER A 35 -6.63 21.65 6.46
CA SER A 35 -7.94 22.06 6.97
C SER A 35 -8.59 20.93 7.77
N PRO A 36 -9.20 21.20 8.93
CA PRO A 36 -9.86 20.18 9.76
C PRO A 36 -10.96 19.40 9.01
N PHE A 37 -11.64 20.01 8.06
CA PHE A 37 -12.60 19.33 7.19
C PHE A 37 -11.96 18.32 6.24
N LYS A 38 -10.74 18.58 5.76
CA LYS A 38 -9.99 17.64 4.91
C LYS A 38 -9.57 16.41 5.72
N THR A 39 -9.15 16.61 6.96
CA THR A 39 -8.74 15.54 7.89
C THR A 39 -9.93 14.63 8.25
N LEU A 40 -11.10 15.20 8.58
CA LEU A 40 -12.32 14.45 8.87
C LEU A 40 -12.79 13.61 7.66
N ARG A 41 -12.74 14.16 6.46
CA ARG A 41 -13.08 13.43 5.23
C ARG A 41 -12.12 12.26 4.94
N SER A 42 -10.85 12.42 5.24
CA SER A 42 -9.85 11.36 5.13
C SER A 42 -10.15 10.23 6.12
N ALA A 43 -10.30 10.55 7.40
CA ALA A 43 -10.61 9.57 8.44
C ALA A 43 -11.87 8.75 8.14
N THR A 44 -12.92 9.40 7.60
CA THR A 44 -14.15 8.71 7.19
C THR A 44 -13.91 7.72 6.05
N LYS A 45 -13.06 8.07 5.06
CA LYS A 45 -12.73 7.18 3.95
C LYS A 45 -11.87 6.01 4.40
N GLU A 46 -10.88 6.27 5.24
CA GLU A 46 -10.03 5.24 5.83
C GLU A 46 -10.86 4.22 6.61
N ALA A 47 -11.76 4.71 7.48
CA ALA A 47 -12.69 3.84 8.21
C ALA A 47 -13.61 3.04 7.26
N THR A 48 -13.99 3.61 6.10
CA THR A 48 -14.76 2.90 5.09
C THR A 48 -13.95 1.74 4.50
N ILE A 49 -12.68 1.97 4.14
CA ILE A 49 -11.82 0.91 3.59
C ILE A 49 -11.60 -0.20 4.62
N VAL A 50 -11.34 0.13 5.89
CA VAL A 50 -11.22 -0.87 6.97
C VAL A 50 -12.48 -1.75 7.07
N LYS A 51 -13.66 -1.16 6.95
CA LYS A 51 -14.93 -1.91 6.93
C LYS A 51 -15.05 -2.82 5.72
N LEU A 52 -14.58 -2.38 4.56
CA LEU A 52 -14.60 -3.16 3.32
C LEU A 52 -13.64 -4.36 3.41
N GLU A 53 -12.42 -4.19 3.95
CA GLU A 53 -11.51 -5.32 4.20
C GLU A 53 -12.15 -6.40 5.06
N LYS A 54 -12.80 -6.00 6.15
CA LYS A 54 -13.53 -6.95 7.01
C LYS A 54 -14.69 -7.62 6.27
N ALA A 55 -15.46 -6.86 5.51
CA ALA A 55 -16.64 -7.37 4.83
C ALA A 55 -16.28 -8.35 3.70
N VAL A 56 -15.23 -8.06 2.92
CA VAL A 56 -14.77 -8.97 1.85
C VAL A 56 -14.19 -10.25 2.45
N THR A 57 -13.45 -10.16 3.56
CA THR A 57 -12.91 -11.34 4.24
C THR A 57 -14.02 -12.19 4.88
N GLU A 58 -15.06 -11.57 5.45
CA GLU A 58 -16.23 -12.31 5.94
C GLU A 58 -17.00 -13.00 4.80
N ALA A 59 -17.15 -12.34 3.65
CA ALA A 59 -17.77 -12.96 2.48
C ALA A 59 -16.95 -14.15 1.98
N PHE A 60 -15.61 -14.05 1.97
CA PHE A 60 -14.70 -15.13 1.66
C PHE A 60 -14.85 -16.28 2.65
N LYS A 61 -14.73 -16.01 3.95
CA LYS A 61 -14.88 -17.00 5.03
C LYS A 61 -16.17 -17.79 4.95
N ASN A 62 -17.27 -17.10 4.67
CA ASN A 62 -18.60 -17.72 4.62
C ASN A 62 -18.97 -18.25 3.23
N LYS A 63 -18.02 -18.29 2.29
CA LYS A 63 -18.19 -18.75 0.89
C LYS A 63 -19.38 -18.10 0.17
N GLN A 64 -19.60 -16.80 0.47
CA GLN A 64 -20.68 -16.02 -0.11
C GLN A 64 -20.28 -15.44 -1.48
N THR A 65 -20.28 -16.27 -2.52
CA THR A 65 -19.77 -15.94 -3.87
C THR A 65 -20.31 -14.62 -4.41
N ASP A 66 -21.63 -14.42 -4.39
CA ASP A 66 -22.24 -13.21 -4.92
C ASP A 66 -21.89 -11.95 -4.12
N ALA A 67 -21.76 -12.09 -2.80
CA ALA A 67 -21.35 -11.00 -1.94
C ALA A 67 -19.87 -10.66 -2.18
N PHE A 68 -18.99 -11.68 -2.25
CA PHE A 68 -17.57 -11.53 -2.50
C PHE A 68 -17.31 -10.83 -3.84
N ARG A 69 -17.93 -11.30 -4.93
CA ARG A 69 -17.81 -10.70 -6.26
C ARG A 69 -18.20 -9.21 -6.31
N LYS A 70 -19.15 -8.76 -5.47
CA LYS A 70 -19.56 -7.34 -5.41
C LYS A 70 -18.47 -6.40 -4.89
N TYR A 71 -17.45 -6.93 -4.24
CA TYR A 71 -16.30 -6.15 -3.77
C TYR A 71 -15.17 -6.09 -4.82
N LEU A 72 -15.17 -6.98 -5.83
CA LEU A 72 -14.12 -7.05 -6.84
C LEU A 72 -14.46 -6.17 -8.05
N ALA A 73 -13.45 -5.53 -8.61
CA ALA A 73 -13.57 -4.83 -9.87
C ALA A 73 -13.60 -5.83 -11.04
N PRO A 74 -14.19 -5.49 -12.21
CA PRO A 74 -14.16 -6.37 -13.39
C PRO A 74 -12.75 -6.72 -13.87
N ASP A 75 -11.78 -5.84 -13.61
CA ASP A 75 -10.35 -5.98 -13.92
C ASP A 75 -9.52 -6.31 -12.66
N PHE A 76 -10.12 -6.95 -11.67
CA PHE A 76 -9.46 -7.38 -10.46
C PHE A 76 -8.33 -8.39 -10.75
N SER A 77 -7.24 -8.26 -9.99
CA SER A 77 -6.17 -9.25 -9.95
C SER A 77 -5.77 -9.53 -8.51
N ALA A 78 -5.50 -10.79 -8.21
CA ALA A 78 -4.81 -11.19 -7.00
C ALA A 78 -3.40 -11.69 -7.34
N ILE A 79 -2.46 -11.52 -6.42
CA ILE A 79 -1.09 -12.01 -6.56
C ILE A 79 -0.70 -12.72 -5.27
N ASP A 80 -0.37 -13.97 -5.38
CA ASP A 80 0.11 -14.80 -4.28
C ASP A 80 1.33 -15.65 -4.69
N ALA A 81 1.69 -16.65 -3.90
CA ALA A 81 2.83 -17.55 -4.18
C ALA A 81 2.60 -18.44 -5.42
N GLU A 82 1.37 -18.63 -5.85
CA GLU A 82 1.00 -19.45 -7.01
C GLU A 82 0.98 -18.64 -8.32
N GLY A 83 0.92 -17.31 -8.22
CA GLY A 83 0.98 -16.41 -9.37
C GLY A 83 -0.07 -15.31 -9.38
N VAL A 84 -0.50 -14.93 -10.58
CA VAL A 84 -1.53 -13.92 -10.82
C VAL A 84 -2.86 -14.59 -11.10
N LYS A 85 -3.90 -14.20 -10.38
CA LYS A 85 -5.26 -14.73 -10.45
C LYS A 85 -6.24 -13.61 -10.82
N ASP A 86 -7.26 -13.94 -11.56
CA ASP A 86 -8.40 -13.07 -11.81
C ASP A 86 -9.53 -13.31 -10.77
N ALA A 87 -10.64 -12.62 -10.91
CA ALA A 87 -11.76 -12.73 -9.99
C ALA A 87 -12.41 -14.13 -10.02
N ASP A 88 -12.35 -14.87 -11.11
CA ASP A 88 -12.93 -16.21 -11.20
C ASP A 88 -12.04 -17.24 -10.51
N ALA A 89 -10.73 -17.13 -10.68
CA ALA A 89 -9.76 -17.95 -9.97
C ALA A 89 -9.80 -17.70 -8.46
N GLU A 90 -9.92 -16.44 -8.03
CA GLU A 90 -10.04 -16.09 -6.62
C GLU A 90 -11.33 -16.63 -5.97
N VAL A 91 -12.44 -16.67 -6.73
CA VAL A 91 -13.68 -17.31 -6.28
C VAL A 91 -13.51 -18.82 -6.18
N ALA A 92 -12.79 -19.45 -7.11
CA ALA A 92 -12.51 -20.88 -7.03
C ALA A 92 -11.67 -21.22 -5.78
N ASP A 93 -10.66 -20.39 -5.47
CA ASP A 93 -9.86 -20.54 -4.26
C ASP A 93 -10.70 -20.38 -3.00
N MET A 94 -11.61 -19.42 -2.97
CA MET A 94 -12.56 -19.24 -1.87
C MET A 94 -13.39 -20.51 -1.64
N GLN A 95 -13.87 -21.16 -2.70
CA GLN A 95 -14.66 -22.40 -2.57
C GLN A 95 -13.84 -23.58 -2.03
N ASN A 96 -12.54 -23.62 -2.37
CA ASN A 96 -11.61 -24.68 -1.97
C ASN A 96 -10.95 -24.43 -0.61
N THR A 97 -11.16 -23.25 -0.02
CA THR A 97 -10.54 -22.83 1.25
C THR A 97 -11.57 -22.81 2.37
N ASP A 98 -11.29 -23.52 3.46
CA ASP A 98 -12.05 -23.42 4.70
C ASP A 98 -11.31 -22.50 5.67
N LEU A 99 -11.73 -21.24 5.74
CA LEU A 99 -11.23 -20.23 6.67
C LEU A 99 -12.06 -20.26 7.95
N SER A 100 -11.58 -20.94 8.98
CA SER A 100 -12.32 -21.09 10.24
C SER A 100 -12.21 -19.85 11.12
N ASN A 101 -11.03 -19.21 11.15
CA ASN A 101 -10.79 -18.01 11.94
C ASN A 101 -9.77 -17.09 11.26
N TYR A 102 -9.86 -15.80 11.56
CA TYR A 102 -8.85 -14.81 11.16
C TYR A 102 -8.81 -13.62 12.12
N SER A 103 -7.67 -12.95 12.15
CA SER A 103 -7.51 -11.68 12.87
C SER A 103 -6.60 -10.72 12.09
N PHE A 104 -6.97 -9.45 12.06
CA PHE A 104 -6.16 -8.39 11.48
C PHE A 104 -5.27 -7.72 12.53
N ALA A 105 -4.04 -7.40 12.14
CA ALA A 105 -3.12 -6.57 12.91
C ALA A 105 -2.44 -5.54 12.00
N ASP A 106 -1.96 -4.44 12.58
CA ASP A 106 -1.18 -3.40 11.92
C ASP A 106 -1.87 -2.80 10.66
N MET A 107 -3.21 -2.78 10.64
CA MET A 107 -3.95 -2.30 9.48
C MET A 107 -3.76 -0.80 9.30
N LYS A 108 -3.23 -0.42 8.13
CA LYS A 108 -3.01 0.95 7.71
C LYS A 108 -3.69 1.20 6.38
N VAL A 109 -4.42 2.31 6.27
CA VAL A 109 -5.02 2.77 5.02
C VAL A 109 -4.32 4.04 4.57
N THR A 110 -3.87 4.07 3.33
CA THR A 110 -3.26 5.25 2.70
C THR A 110 -4.14 5.68 1.53
N LEU A 111 -4.65 6.91 1.58
CA LEU A 111 -5.40 7.49 0.48
C LEU A 111 -4.43 8.09 -0.54
N LEU A 112 -4.27 7.45 -1.69
CA LEU A 112 -3.42 7.95 -2.79
C LEU A 112 -4.13 9.06 -3.58
N SER A 113 -5.46 9.02 -3.63
CA SER A 113 -6.30 10.02 -4.28
C SER A 113 -7.70 10.04 -3.65
N PRO A 114 -8.59 10.96 -4.04
CA PRO A 114 -9.99 10.93 -3.60
C PRO A 114 -10.73 9.63 -3.97
N LYS A 115 -10.20 8.86 -4.95
CA LYS A 115 -10.82 7.65 -5.49
C LYS A 115 -9.93 6.41 -5.39
N THR A 116 -8.74 6.49 -4.78
CA THR A 116 -7.82 5.36 -4.68
C THR A 116 -7.24 5.28 -3.27
N ALA A 117 -7.32 4.09 -2.68
CA ALA A 117 -6.77 3.79 -1.37
C ALA A 117 -5.98 2.47 -1.43
N VAL A 118 -4.98 2.36 -0.58
CA VAL A 118 -4.26 1.12 -0.32
C VAL A 118 -4.43 0.77 1.15
N ALA A 119 -4.94 -0.42 1.43
CA ALA A 119 -4.91 -1.03 2.74
C ALA A 119 -3.73 -2.00 2.83
N THR A 120 -2.93 -1.91 3.89
CA THR A 120 -1.87 -2.86 4.20
C THR A 120 -2.07 -3.38 5.60
N TYR A 121 -1.85 -4.68 5.82
CA TYR A 121 -2.10 -5.29 7.12
C TYR A 121 -1.36 -6.63 7.26
N LYS A 122 -1.26 -7.09 8.49
CA LYS A 122 -1.03 -8.51 8.79
C LYS A 122 -2.38 -9.18 9.01
N VAL A 123 -2.51 -10.40 8.56
CA VAL A 123 -3.65 -11.26 8.87
C VAL A 123 -3.14 -12.61 9.34
N THR A 124 -3.63 -13.06 10.49
CA THR A 124 -3.39 -14.41 10.99
C THR A 124 -4.63 -15.23 10.73
N THR A 125 -4.46 -16.38 10.09
CA THR A 125 -5.55 -17.26 9.68
C THR A 125 -5.43 -18.64 10.28
N GLN A 126 -6.57 -19.29 10.50
CA GLN A 126 -6.71 -20.72 10.69
C GLN A 126 -7.51 -21.23 9.49
N SER A 127 -6.85 -21.93 8.58
CA SER A 127 -7.45 -22.30 7.30
C SER A 127 -6.86 -23.58 6.73
N THR A 128 -7.67 -24.27 5.93
CA THR A 128 -7.22 -25.35 5.06
C THR A 128 -7.62 -25.03 3.62
N SER A 129 -6.78 -25.35 2.65
CA SER A 129 -7.09 -25.21 1.24
C SER A 129 -6.81 -26.52 0.52
N SER A 130 -7.80 -27.05 -0.19
CA SER A 130 -7.71 -28.35 -0.86
C SER A 130 -7.19 -29.47 0.05
N GLY A 131 -7.59 -29.43 1.33
CA GLY A 131 -7.19 -30.41 2.35
C GLY A 131 -5.81 -30.20 2.98
N HIS A 132 -5.07 -29.17 2.58
CA HIS A 132 -3.77 -28.81 3.16
C HIS A 132 -3.91 -27.68 4.17
N ASP A 133 -3.18 -27.76 5.30
CA ASP A 133 -3.13 -26.68 6.27
C ASP A 133 -2.42 -25.46 5.69
N THR A 134 -3.16 -24.35 5.59
CA THR A 134 -2.68 -23.05 5.14
C THR A 134 -2.70 -22.01 6.24
N SER A 135 -2.83 -22.44 7.50
CA SER A 135 -2.81 -21.56 8.66
C SER A 135 -1.48 -20.79 8.75
N GLY A 136 -1.54 -19.60 9.31
CA GLY A 136 -0.34 -18.80 9.52
C GLY A 136 -0.61 -17.30 9.54
N THR A 137 0.47 -16.54 9.62
CA THR A 137 0.44 -15.09 9.50
C THR A 137 0.90 -14.69 8.10
N TYR A 138 0.23 -13.71 7.53
CA TYR A 138 0.47 -13.21 6.19
C TYR A 138 0.56 -11.69 6.18
N TYR A 139 1.37 -11.15 5.30
CA TYR A 139 1.32 -9.74 4.91
C TYR A 139 0.42 -9.60 3.70
N ALA A 140 -0.50 -8.66 3.78
CA ALA A 140 -1.46 -8.44 2.71
C ALA A 140 -1.55 -6.95 2.34
N ALA A 141 -1.89 -6.70 1.09
CA ALA A 141 -2.25 -5.37 0.62
C ALA A 141 -3.41 -5.45 -0.37
N THR A 142 -4.36 -4.52 -0.24
CA THR A 142 -5.46 -4.37 -1.18
C THR A 142 -5.47 -2.95 -1.74
N VAL A 143 -5.54 -2.82 -3.05
CA VAL A 143 -5.78 -1.55 -3.72
C VAL A 143 -7.27 -1.42 -4.00
N TRP A 144 -7.88 -0.41 -3.41
CA TRP A 144 -9.27 -0.05 -3.60
C TRP A 144 -9.40 1.14 -4.54
N ASN A 145 -10.30 1.04 -5.51
CA ASN A 145 -10.62 2.14 -6.43
C ASN A 145 -12.11 2.43 -6.43
N LYS A 146 -12.47 3.72 -6.37
CA LYS A 146 -13.87 4.16 -6.34
C LYS A 146 -14.38 4.34 -7.75
N ARG A 147 -15.26 3.44 -8.22
CA ARG A 147 -15.88 3.44 -9.54
C ARG A 147 -17.40 3.55 -9.41
N SER A 148 -18.00 4.47 -10.14
CA SER A 148 -19.45 4.71 -10.09
C SER A 148 -20.02 4.82 -8.66
N GLY A 149 -19.27 5.49 -7.78
CA GLY A 149 -19.68 5.71 -6.38
C GLY A 149 -19.34 4.58 -5.40
N LYS A 150 -18.97 3.39 -5.86
CA LYS A 150 -18.63 2.22 -5.05
C LYS A 150 -17.11 2.01 -4.99
N TRP A 151 -16.61 1.59 -3.83
CA TRP A 151 -15.25 1.12 -3.69
C TRP A 151 -15.16 -0.35 -4.10
N LEU A 152 -14.22 -0.66 -5.01
CA LEU A 152 -13.97 -2.00 -5.52
C LEU A 152 -12.48 -2.31 -5.37
N ALA A 153 -12.15 -3.53 -4.97
CA ALA A 153 -10.78 -4.03 -4.97
C ALA A 153 -10.35 -4.23 -6.42
N VAL A 154 -9.20 -3.68 -6.79
CA VAL A 154 -8.60 -3.83 -8.12
C VAL A 154 -7.35 -4.70 -8.09
N LEU A 155 -6.70 -4.77 -6.92
CA LEU A 155 -5.55 -5.63 -6.69
C LEU A 155 -5.58 -6.12 -5.25
N HIS A 156 -5.28 -7.40 -5.05
CA HIS A 156 -4.97 -7.98 -3.75
C HIS A 156 -3.65 -8.74 -3.81
N THR A 157 -2.86 -8.67 -2.75
CA THR A 157 -1.67 -9.52 -2.59
C THR A 157 -1.61 -10.10 -1.20
N PHE A 158 -1.09 -11.32 -1.10
CA PHE A 158 -1.12 -12.13 0.09
C PHE A 158 0.15 -13.00 0.15
N VAL A 159 1.05 -12.72 1.10
CA VAL A 159 2.36 -13.36 1.20
C VAL A 159 2.57 -13.88 2.61
N LYS A 160 2.90 -15.16 2.75
CA LYS A 160 3.15 -15.78 4.07
C LYS A 160 4.34 -15.11 4.75
N ALA A 161 4.18 -14.72 6.01
CA ALA A 161 5.27 -14.23 6.83
C ALA A 161 6.25 -15.40 7.14
N GLN A 162 7.54 -15.10 7.07
CA GLN A 162 8.60 -16.05 7.43
C GLN A 162 8.77 -16.14 8.93
#